data_a2a1ae4c18f32b64ed136aecb05ea608
#
_entry.id   a2a1ae4c18f32b64ed136aecb05ea608
#
_cell.length_a   1.000
_cell.length_b   1.000
_cell.length_c   1.000
_cell.angle_alpha   90.00
_cell.angle_beta   90.00
_cell.angle_gamma   90.00
#
_symmetry.space_group_name_H-M   'P 1'
#
loop_
_entity.id
_entity.type
_entity.pdbx_description
1 polymer ?
#
loop_
_entity_poly.entity_id
_entity_poly.type
_entity_poly.pdbx_seq_one_letter_code
_entity_poly.pdbx_strand_id
1 'polypeptide(L)'
;MGNIVNNVGADGGLPEVTTETSGTPKQIYRNTDGMSFFPVLIVAVNLDTTTIQKMILVDADLTDSGEDDNKGEDKAVFRFTVAPEDTTILTEKDLAGLVFRYGIGAYNSTSKSSGSGVVIYVAGEEK
;
A
#
# COMPACT_ATOMS: atom_id res chain seq x y z
N MET A 1 0.83 -24.54 1.73
CA MET A 1 -0.25 -23.64 1.40
C MET A 1 -0.19 -22.44 2.34
N GLY A 2 -0.25 -21.24 1.79
CA GLY A 2 -0.21 -20.01 2.57
C GLY A 2 -1.56 -19.63 3.17
N ASN A 3 -1.54 -18.67 4.05
CA ASN A 3 -2.76 -18.11 4.65
C ASN A 3 -3.27 -16.97 3.82
N ILE A 4 -4.58 -16.90 3.64
CA ILE A 4 -5.22 -15.76 2.97
C ILE A 4 -5.38 -14.66 4.02
N VAL A 5 -4.86 -13.47 3.71
CA VAL A 5 -4.89 -12.32 4.62
C VAL A 5 -5.29 -11.05 3.88
N ASN A 6 -5.68 -10.04 4.66
CA ASN A 6 -5.99 -8.72 4.12
C ASN A 6 -5.62 -7.66 5.15
N ASN A 7 -5.72 -6.40 4.74
CA ASN A 7 -5.36 -5.27 5.60
C ASN A 7 -6.55 -4.62 6.31
N VAL A 8 -7.67 -5.31 6.39
CA VAL A 8 -8.79 -4.82 7.20
C VAL A 8 -8.42 -5.06 8.65
N GLY A 9 -7.95 -4.03 9.30
CA GLY A 9 -7.43 -4.14 10.66
C GLY A 9 -8.47 -3.91 11.73
N ALA A 10 -8.09 -4.30 12.96
CA ALA A 10 -8.91 -4.10 14.15
C ALA A 10 -9.07 -2.62 14.51
N ASP A 11 -8.21 -1.76 14.00
CA ASP A 11 -8.15 -0.34 14.37
C ASP A 11 -8.97 0.57 13.46
N GLY A 12 -10.06 0.10 12.96
CA GLY A 12 -11.04 1.00 12.39
C GLY A 12 -10.93 1.24 10.91
N GLY A 13 -10.40 0.32 10.16
CA GLY A 13 -10.62 0.37 8.74
C GLY A 13 -9.37 0.51 7.89
N LEU A 14 -9.61 0.82 6.64
CA LEU A 14 -8.56 0.83 5.64
C LEU A 14 -7.72 2.10 5.74
N PRO A 15 -6.42 2.00 5.50
CA PRO A 15 -5.56 3.18 5.54
C PRO A 15 -5.83 4.12 4.37
N GLU A 16 -5.75 5.41 4.66
CA GLU A 16 -5.82 6.45 3.62
C GLU A 16 -4.43 7.03 3.43
N VAL A 17 -3.94 6.98 2.19
CA VAL A 17 -2.60 7.47 1.86
C VAL A 17 -2.68 8.91 1.40
N THR A 18 -2.17 9.81 2.23
CA THR A 18 -2.10 11.24 1.92
C THR A 18 -0.66 11.73 1.75
N THR A 19 0.30 10.89 2.12
CA THR A 19 1.72 11.25 2.13
C THR A 19 2.26 11.34 0.71
N GLU A 20 2.95 12.42 0.43
CA GLU A 20 3.47 12.71 -0.91
C GLU A 20 4.94 12.36 -1.11
N THR A 21 5.64 11.95 -0.06
CA THR A 21 7.08 11.72 -0.14
C THR A 21 7.47 10.29 0.14
N SER A 22 8.54 9.84 -0.51
CA SER A 22 9.11 8.52 -0.27
C SER A 22 9.71 8.39 1.13
N GLY A 23 10.01 9.51 1.78
CA GLY A 23 10.61 9.48 3.11
C GLY A 23 9.66 9.05 4.23
N THR A 24 8.35 9.15 4.00
CA THR A 24 7.34 8.80 5.01
C THR A 24 6.17 8.03 4.40
N PRO A 25 6.42 6.85 3.83
CA PRO A 25 5.30 6.07 3.30
C PRO A 25 4.37 5.62 4.42
N LYS A 26 3.13 5.37 4.07
CA LYS A 26 2.11 4.86 4.99
C LYS A 26 2.14 3.33 4.95
N GLN A 27 2.12 2.69 6.13
CA GLN A 27 2.02 1.24 6.18
C GLN A 27 0.62 0.80 5.76
N ILE A 28 0.54 -0.01 4.72
CA ILE A 28 -0.71 -0.57 4.23
C ILE A 28 -0.95 -1.95 4.82
N TYR A 29 0.09 -2.76 4.86
CA TYR A 29 0.04 -4.09 5.44
C TYR A 29 1.41 -4.45 5.97
N ARG A 30 1.47 -5.03 7.15
CA ARG A 30 2.71 -5.53 7.74
C ARG A 30 2.66 -7.04 7.77
N ASN A 31 3.68 -7.67 7.19
CA ASN A 31 3.75 -9.13 7.17
C ASN A 31 3.87 -9.71 8.57
N THR A 32 3.34 -10.90 8.74
CA THR A 32 3.65 -11.72 9.90
C THR A 32 5.14 -12.07 9.85
N ASP A 33 5.81 -12.07 10.99
CA ASP A 33 7.25 -12.35 11.07
C ASP A 33 7.63 -13.62 10.32
N GLY A 34 8.63 -13.49 9.45
CA GLY A 34 9.15 -14.60 8.68
C GLY A 34 8.32 -14.98 7.45
N MET A 35 7.23 -14.26 7.20
CA MET A 35 6.36 -14.56 6.07
C MET A 35 6.54 -13.53 4.97
N SER A 36 6.27 -13.94 3.74
CA SER A 36 6.18 -13.04 2.59
C SER A 36 4.71 -12.90 2.19
N PHE A 37 4.38 -11.75 1.61
CA PHE A 37 3.01 -11.47 1.16
C PHE A 37 2.95 -11.47 -0.36
N PHE A 38 2.03 -12.24 -0.91
CA PHE A 38 1.81 -12.40 -2.35
C PHE A 38 0.45 -11.79 -2.67
N PRO A 39 0.40 -10.55 -3.16
CA PRO A 39 -0.88 -9.87 -3.37
C PRO A 39 -1.67 -10.50 -4.51
N VAL A 40 -2.97 -10.62 -4.32
CA VAL A 40 -3.90 -11.11 -5.36
C VAL A 40 -4.94 -10.07 -5.72
N LEU A 41 -5.12 -9.06 -4.86
CA LEU A 41 -6.11 -8.02 -5.10
C LEU A 41 -5.67 -6.74 -4.40
N ILE A 42 -5.69 -5.64 -5.13
CA ILE A 42 -5.54 -4.31 -4.55
C ILE A 42 -6.69 -3.45 -5.08
N VAL A 43 -7.41 -2.81 -4.17
CA VAL A 43 -8.49 -1.88 -4.51
C VAL A 43 -8.11 -0.53 -3.94
N ALA A 44 -8.02 0.46 -4.78
CA ALA A 44 -7.64 1.80 -4.39
C ALA A 44 -8.72 2.80 -4.80
N VAL A 45 -9.26 3.52 -3.82
CA VAL A 45 -10.35 4.48 -4.03
C VAL A 45 -9.80 5.88 -3.82
N ASN A 46 -9.89 6.71 -4.85
CA ASN A 46 -9.44 8.09 -4.79
C ASN A 46 -10.56 8.97 -4.20
N LEU A 47 -10.29 9.55 -3.05
CA LEU A 47 -11.25 10.43 -2.37
C LEU A 47 -11.18 11.87 -2.88
N ASP A 48 -10.15 12.20 -3.66
CA ASP A 48 -10.02 13.53 -4.24
C ASP A 48 -10.91 13.64 -5.47
N THR A 49 -11.64 14.72 -5.58
CA THR A 49 -12.63 14.90 -6.65
C THR A 49 -12.05 15.50 -7.92
N THR A 50 -10.83 16.00 -7.88
CA THR A 50 -10.27 16.77 -9.00
C THR A 50 -8.89 16.31 -9.46
N THR A 51 -8.17 15.53 -8.65
CA THR A 51 -6.77 15.24 -8.90
C THR A 51 -6.52 13.75 -9.14
N ILE A 52 -5.80 13.42 -10.21
CA ILE A 52 -5.31 12.07 -10.42
C ILE A 52 -4.24 11.78 -9.36
N GLN A 53 -4.37 10.67 -8.66
CA GLN A 53 -3.41 10.27 -7.63
C GLN A 53 -2.45 9.23 -8.21
N LYS A 54 -1.16 9.46 -8.00
CA LYS A 54 -0.10 8.56 -8.49
C LYS A 54 0.45 7.80 -7.30
N MET A 55 0.06 6.55 -7.19
CA MET A 55 0.39 5.70 -6.05
C MET A 55 1.66 4.93 -6.27
N ILE A 56 2.48 4.85 -5.25
CA ILE A 56 3.74 4.11 -5.27
C ILE A 56 3.75 3.16 -4.08
N LEU A 57 3.95 1.88 -4.37
CA LEU A 57 4.07 0.86 -3.34
C LEU A 57 5.54 0.52 -3.11
N VAL A 58 5.91 0.36 -1.87
CA VAL A 58 7.25 -0.01 -1.46
C VAL A 58 7.18 -1.27 -0.59
N ASP A 59 8.25 -2.06 -0.59
CA ASP A 59 8.35 -3.27 0.25
C ASP A 59 9.03 -2.88 1.55
N ALA A 60 8.26 -2.65 2.58
CA ALA A 60 8.80 -2.16 3.83
C ALA A 60 7.93 -2.51 5.03
N ASP A 61 8.59 -2.73 6.17
CA ASP A 61 7.97 -2.76 7.48
C ASP A 61 8.37 -1.47 8.19
N LEU A 62 7.40 -0.57 8.32
CA LEU A 62 7.61 0.78 8.85
C LEU A 62 7.21 0.81 10.32
N THR A 63 8.01 0.16 11.16
CA THR A 63 7.73 0.14 12.58
C THR A 63 7.94 1.52 13.18
N ASP A 64 7.23 1.82 14.27
CA ASP A 64 7.26 3.15 14.87
C ASP A 64 8.37 3.34 15.90
N SER A 65 9.07 2.28 16.25
CA SER A 65 9.91 2.29 17.43
C SER A 65 11.31 2.85 17.22
N GLY A 66 11.66 3.24 16.00
CA GLY A 66 12.95 3.85 15.72
C GLY A 66 13.46 3.50 14.33
N GLU A 67 14.53 4.19 13.96
CA GLU A 67 15.07 4.05 12.60
C GLU A 67 15.59 2.63 12.32
N ASP A 68 16.15 2.00 13.34
CA ASP A 68 16.76 0.68 13.17
C ASP A 68 15.72 -0.45 13.04
N ASP A 69 14.48 -0.14 13.35
CA ASP A 69 13.42 -1.15 13.33
C ASP A 69 12.70 -1.23 11.99
N ASN A 70 12.89 -0.24 11.15
CA ASN A 70 12.31 -0.27 9.81
C ASN A 70 13.06 -1.27 8.94
N LYS A 71 12.31 -2.06 8.21
CA LYS A 71 12.85 -3.07 7.30
C LYS A 71 12.39 -2.80 5.89
N GLY A 72 13.21 -3.21 4.93
CA GLY A 72 12.90 -3.02 3.52
C GLY A 72 13.46 -1.73 2.99
N GLU A 73 13.01 -1.36 1.83
CA GLU A 73 13.50 -0.19 1.13
C GLU A 73 12.34 0.69 0.69
N ASP A 74 12.61 1.99 0.63
CA ASP A 74 11.62 2.94 0.13
C ASP A 74 11.61 3.07 -1.40
N LYS A 75 12.26 2.15 -2.08
CA LYS A 75 12.23 2.10 -3.54
C LYS A 75 10.88 1.60 -4.03
N ALA A 76 10.41 2.21 -5.09
CA ALA A 76 9.16 1.78 -5.71
C ALA A 76 9.27 0.36 -6.24
N VAL A 77 8.36 -0.50 -5.83
CA VAL A 77 8.24 -1.85 -6.40
C VAL A 77 7.05 -1.95 -7.34
N PHE A 78 6.08 -1.06 -7.21
CA PHE A 78 4.92 -1.03 -8.08
C PHE A 78 4.33 0.37 -8.13
N ARG A 79 3.81 0.78 -9.27
CA ARG A 79 3.20 2.09 -9.46
C ARG A 79 1.87 1.95 -10.18
N PHE A 80 0.90 2.76 -9.76
CA PHE A 80 -0.38 2.82 -10.45
C PHE A 80 -1.04 4.17 -10.21
N THR A 81 -2.06 4.48 -10.99
CA THR A 81 -2.80 5.74 -10.85
C THR A 81 -4.26 5.46 -10.55
N VAL A 82 -4.89 6.43 -9.88
CA VAL A 82 -6.33 6.41 -9.63
C VAL A 82 -6.90 7.75 -10.07
N ALA A 83 -7.85 7.73 -10.99
CA ALA A 83 -8.50 8.94 -11.49
C ALA A 83 -9.36 9.58 -10.39
N PRO A 84 -9.67 10.89 -10.51
CA PRO A 84 -10.50 11.56 -9.50
C PRO A 84 -11.83 10.86 -9.29
N GLU A 85 -12.22 10.69 -8.05
CA GLU A 85 -13.48 10.05 -7.63
C GLU A 85 -13.63 8.61 -8.13
N ASP A 86 -12.55 7.98 -8.58
CA ASP A 86 -12.61 6.67 -9.19
C ASP A 86 -11.94 5.61 -8.31
N THR A 87 -12.07 4.37 -8.76
CA THR A 87 -11.48 3.22 -8.10
C THR A 87 -10.62 2.46 -9.10
N THR A 88 -9.40 2.13 -8.71
CA THR A 88 -8.53 1.26 -9.49
C THR A 88 -8.52 -0.11 -8.81
N ILE A 89 -8.78 -1.15 -9.59
CA ILE A 89 -8.78 -2.53 -9.10
C ILE A 89 -7.66 -3.27 -9.83
N LEU A 90 -6.69 -3.77 -9.05
CA LEU A 90 -5.59 -4.56 -9.57
C LEU A 90 -5.82 -6.01 -9.15
N THR A 91 -5.84 -6.88 -10.13
CA THR A 91 -6.14 -8.28 -9.91
C THR A 91 -4.86 -9.11 -9.96
N GLU A 92 -5.00 -10.40 -9.75
CA GLU A 92 -3.88 -11.33 -9.78
C GLU A 92 -3.08 -11.24 -11.08
N LYS A 93 -3.72 -10.95 -12.20
CA LYS A 93 -3.04 -10.73 -13.47
C LYS A 93 -2.09 -9.54 -13.44
N ASP A 94 -2.54 -8.45 -12.84
CA ASP A 94 -1.74 -7.23 -12.76
C ASP A 94 -0.59 -7.37 -11.78
N LEU A 95 -0.78 -8.22 -10.78
CA LEU A 95 0.13 -8.34 -9.64
C LEU A 95 1.01 -9.58 -9.71
N ALA A 96 0.96 -10.31 -10.81
CA ALA A 96 1.70 -11.57 -10.96
C ALA A 96 3.20 -11.37 -10.78
N GLY A 97 3.79 -12.17 -9.94
CA GLY A 97 5.22 -12.11 -9.66
C GLY A 97 5.62 -11.09 -8.60
N LEU A 98 4.67 -10.29 -8.11
CA LEU A 98 4.97 -9.29 -7.10
C LEU A 98 4.97 -9.96 -5.72
N VAL A 99 6.02 -9.72 -4.95
CA VAL A 99 6.18 -10.28 -3.61
C VAL A 99 6.66 -9.18 -2.69
N PHE A 100 6.03 -9.06 -1.53
CA PHE A 100 6.49 -8.15 -0.49
C PHE A 100 7.09 -8.99 0.64
N ARG A 101 8.36 -8.79 0.92
CA ARG A 101 9.09 -9.56 1.93
C ARG A 101 8.86 -9.05 3.34
N TYR A 102 8.60 -7.76 3.48
CA TYR A 102 8.48 -7.11 4.79
C TYR A 102 7.07 -6.58 5.03
N GLY A 103 6.45 -6.04 4.02
CA GLY A 103 5.12 -5.46 4.10
C GLY A 103 4.90 -4.51 2.95
N ILE A 104 3.72 -3.92 2.91
CA ILE A 104 3.37 -2.95 1.87
C ILE A 104 3.32 -1.57 2.50
N GLY A 105 4.20 -0.69 2.05
CA GLY A 105 4.10 0.73 2.31
C GLY A 105 3.63 1.43 1.05
N ALA A 106 3.03 2.59 1.21
CA ALA A 106 2.55 3.37 0.05
C ALA A 106 2.72 4.86 0.30
N TYR A 107 3.02 5.57 -0.77
CA TYR A 107 2.95 7.01 -0.75
C TYR A 107 2.37 7.50 -2.07
N ASN A 108 1.98 8.74 -2.10
CA ASN A 108 1.30 9.35 -3.23
C ASN A 108 2.21 10.44 -3.78
N SER A 109 2.70 10.28 -5.01
CA SER A 109 3.63 11.23 -5.60
C SER A 109 2.95 12.46 -6.19
N THR A 110 1.62 12.53 -6.13
CA THR A 110 0.89 13.69 -6.65
C THR A 110 0.83 14.77 -5.59
N SER A 111 1.26 15.97 -5.93
CA SER A 111 1.11 17.11 -5.05
C SER A 111 -0.36 17.49 -4.93
N LYS A 112 -0.84 17.66 -3.71
CA LYS A 112 -2.25 17.93 -3.45
C LYS A 112 -2.42 19.19 -2.62
N SER A 113 -3.47 19.90 -2.93
CA SER A 113 -3.87 21.08 -2.15
C SER A 113 -4.87 20.74 -1.05
N SER A 114 -5.44 19.54 -1.07
CA SER A 114 -6.42 19.09 -0.08
C SER A 114 -5.87 17.94 0.75
N GLY A 115 -6.54 17.62 1.85
CA GLY A 115 -6.17 16.50 2.70
C GLY A 115 -6.66 15.15 2.22
N SER A 116 -7.38 15.10 1.11
CA SER A 116 -7.93 13.84 0.60
C SER A 116 -6.86 12.98 -0.04
N GLY A 117 -6.94 11.68 0.17
CA GLY A 117 -5.98 10.73 -0.35
C GLY A 117 -6.63 9.53 -1.01
N VAL A 118 -5.93 8.42 -0.98
CA VAL A 118 -6.38 7.17 -1.59
C VAL A 118 -6.53 6.12 -0.48
N VAL A 119 -7.73 5.56 -0.37
CA VAL A 119 -7.99 4.45 0.56
C VAL A 119 -7.63 3.15 -0.15
N ILE A 120 -6.82 2.31 0.50
CA ILE A 120 -6.29 1.10 -0.13
C ILE A 120 -6.68 -0.15 0.65
N TYR A 121 -7.27 -1.09 -0.08
CA TYR A 121 -7.52 -2.45 0.40
C TYR A 121 -6.56 -3.39 -0.32
N VAL A 122 -5.91 -4.28 0.42
CA VAL A 122 -5.08 -5.32 -0.17
C VAL A 122 -5.49 -6.68 0.40
N ALA A 123 -5.43 -7.69 -0.44
CA ALA A 123 -5.64 -9.06 -0.02
C ALA A 123 -4.66 -9.95 -0.76
N GLY A 124 -4.22 -11.01 -0.12
CA GLY A 124 -3.26 -11.92 -0.71
C GLY A 124 -2.98 -13.11 0.18
N GLU A 125 -1.88 -13.78 -0.13
CA GLU A 125 -1.48 -14.97 0.58
C GLU A 125 -0.15 -14.72 1.28
N GLU A 126 -0.08 -15.07 2.56
CA GLU A 126 1.19 -15.10 3.30
C GLU A 126 1.76 -16.50 3.31
N LYS A 127 3.04 -16.61 2.99
CA LYS A 127 3.72 -17.90 3.07
C LYS A 127 5.24 -17.78 3.11
#